data_6354ec7aabab353e55f63a93d14d6d85
#
_entry.id   6354ec7aabab353e55f63a93d14d6d85
#
_cell.length_a   1.000
_cell.length_b   1.000
_cell.length_c   1.000
_cell.angle_alpha   90.00
_cell.angle_beta   90.00
_cell.angle_gamma   90.00
#
_symmetry.space_group_name_H-M   'P 1'
#
loop_
_entity.id
_entity.type
_entity.pdbx_description
1 polymer ?
#
loop_
_entity_poly.entity_id
_entity_poly.type
_entity_poly.pdbx_seq_one_letter_code
_entity_poly.pdbx_strand_id
1 'polypeptide(L)'
;VISCKTKIGYGSPNKSGKSSIHGTPLGLDEIKLVRDTLNWNYKPFEIPNSILKVWRKAGVRSKKKRLSWELYFKNSNLSKDFNKSLTGTFSNTFLEKLYRQFKDKNFDIQKISTRKSSEKVIEIFKDYIPELIGGSADLTPSNNTKVKSMSNISSKNYSGDYIHYGIREHGMASIMNGLSLHKGIIPYGGTFLVFSDYCRPSIRLSAMMGIKVIYVMTHDSIGLGEDGPTHQPVEHLASLRAIPNLNVYRPCDINETFHAWADAIRSNNPSLIALSRQDLKFLTKFPQKLNQELLNIGAQIIYG
;
A
#
# COMPACT_ATOMS: atom_id res chain seq x y z
N VAL A 1 11.43 -13.76 -12.57
CA VAL A 1 10.91 -14.74 -11.59
C VAL A 1 11.70 -16.03 -11.71
N ILE A 2 12.15 -16.58 -10.58
CA ILE A 2 12.84 -17.89 -10.53
C ILE A 2 11.88 -18.88 -9.84
N SER A 3 11.49 -19.91 -10.57
CA SER A 3 10.66 -21.00 -10.05
C SER A 3 11.55 -22.18 -9.62
N CYS A 4 11.52 -22.52 -8.34
CA CYS A 4 12.33 -23.59 -7.79
C CYS A 4 11.46 -24.81 -7.50
N LYS A 5 11.79 -25.96 -8.09
CA LYS A 5 11.16 -27.24 -7.74
C LYS A 5 11.94 -27.87 -6.59
N THR A 6 11.34 -27.90 -5.41
CA THR A 6 12.00 -28.37 -4.18
C THR A 6 11.20 -29.48 -3.50
N LYS A 7 11.80 -30.12 -2.50
CA LYS A 7 11.17 -31.12 -1.67
C LYS A 7 11.42 -30.78 -0.20
N ILE A 8 10.37 -30.73 0.61
CA ILE A 8 10.51 -30.43 2.04
C ILE A 8 11.40 -31.48 2.71
N GLY A 9 12.33 -31.03 3.58
CA GLY A 9 13.26 -31.93 4.27
C GLY A 9 14.26 -32.62 3.34
N TYR A 10 14.66 -31.98 2.23
CA TYR A 10 15.67 -32.49 1.32
C TYR A 10 16.93 -32.90 2.09
N GLY A 11 17.46 -34.12 1.81
CA GLY A 11 18.59 -34.71 2.48
C GLY A 11 18.26 -35.48 3.76
N SER A 12 17.02 -35.43 4.25
CA SER A 12 16.59 -36.22 5.40
C SER A 12 16.19 -37.64 4.96
N PRO A 13 16.86 -38.71 5.44
CA PRO A 13 16.52 -40.07 5.06
C PRO A 13 15.12 -40.47 5.50
N ASN A 14 14.71 -40.09 6.71
CA ASN A 14 13.47 -40.56 7.31
C ASN A 14 12.29 -39.63 7.16
N LYS A 15 12.53 -38.32 6.96
CA LYS A 15 11.50 -37.27 7.04
C LYS A 15 11.27 -36.50 5.73
N SER A 16 12.12 -36.69 4.71
CA SER A 16 12.00 -35.96 3.44
C SER A 16 10.64 -36.23 2.77
N GLY A 17 9.96 -35.16 2.38
CA GLY A 17 8.67 -35.19 1.72
C GLY A 17 7.47 -35.45 2.64
N LYS A 18 7.65 -35.56 3.95
CA LYS A 18 6.56 -35.80 4.91
C LYS A 18 5.99 -34.46 5.43
N SER A 19 4.68 -34.40 5.59
CA SER A 19 3.99 -33.25 6.15
C SER A 19 4.36 -33.00 7.62
N SER A 20 4.77 -34.03 8.36
CA SER A 20 5.14 -33.96 9.78
C SER A 20 6.31 -33.01 10.12
N ILE A 21 7.07 -32.57 9.11
CA ILE A 21 8.19 -31.63 9.31
C ILE A 21 7.84 -30.20 8.88
N HIS A 22 6.61 -29.98 8.48
CA HIS A 22 6.16 -28.62 8.20
C HIS A 22 6.10 -27.79 9.50
N GLY A 23 6.99 -26.79 9.62
CA GLY A 23 7.09 -25.94 10.82
C GLY A 23 7.66 -26.65 12.05
N THR A 24 8.23 -27.86 11.91
CA THR A 24 8.78 -28.65 13.01
C THR A 24 10.28 -28.92 12.79
N PRO A 25 11.14 -28.74 13.81
CA PRO A 25 12.56 -29.12 13.73
C PRO A 25 12.72 -30.60 13.44
N LEU A 26 13.77 -30.95 12.67
CA LEU A 26 14.07 -32.34 12.35
C LEU A 26 14.46 -33.15 13.60
N GLY A 27 15.04 -32.53 14.62
CA GLY A 27 15.64 -33.17 15.79
C GLY A 27 17.10 -33.55 15.58
N LEU A 28 17.84 -33.68 16.67
CA LEU A 28 19.30 -33.85 16.62
C LEU A 28 19.75 -35.12 15.89
N ASP A 29 19.04 -36.21 16.05
CA ASP A 29 19.41 -37.47 15.41
C ASP A 29 19.19 -37.42 13.90
N GLU A 30 18.06 -36.89 13.46
CA GLU A 30 17.80 -36.75 12.04
C GLU A 30 18.74 -35.72 11.39
N ILE A 31 19.14 -34.65 12.11
CA ILE A 31 20.15 -33.69 11.63
C ILE A 31 21.49 -34.38 11.37
N LYS A 32 21.93 -35.31 12.20
CA LYS A 32 23.15 -36.12 11.94
C LYS A 32 23.03 -36.86 10.62
N LEU A 33 21.93 -37.58 10.41
CA LEU A 33 21.68 -38.31 9.17
C LEU A 33 21.63 -37.40 7.93
N VAL A 34 21.02 -36.21 8.05
CA VAL A 34 21.04 -35.23 6.98
C VAL A 34 22.45 -34.76 6.65
N ARG A 35 23.27 -34.50 7.68
CA ARG A 35 24.67 -34.10 7.49
C ARG A 35 25.48 -35.19 6.80
N ASP A 36 25.31 -36.44 7.19
CA ASP A 36 25.94 -37.59 6.55
C ASP A 36 25.50 -37.71 5.08
N THR A 37 24.18 -37.62 4.83
CA THR A 37 23.62 -37.71 3.48
C THR A 37 24.15 -36.60 2.55
N LEU A 38 24.36 -35.39 3.10
CA LEU A 38 24.85 -34.23 2.36
C LEU A 38 26.39 -34.11 2.39
N ASN A 39 27.11 -35.02 3.03
CA ASN A 39 28.56 -34.97 3.26
C ASN A 39 28.98 -33.66 3.90
N TRP A 40 28.20 -33.15 4.91
CA TRP A 40 28.45 -31.92 5.58
C TRP A 40 29.14 -32.14 6.94
N ASN A 41 30.47 -32.18 6.95
CA ASN A 41 31.28 -32.58 8.11
C ASN A 41 31.76 -31.39 8.98
N TYR A 42 31.26 -30.19 8.71
CA TYR A 42 31.61 -28.96 9.42
C TYR A 42 30.79 -28.77 10.69
N LYS A 43 31.31 -28.08 11.68
CA LYS A 43 30.59 -27.78 12.92
C LYS A 43 29.34 -26.90 12.62
N PRO A 44 28.36 -26.86 13.54
CA PRO A 44 27.25 -25.93 13.42
C PRO A 44 27.76 -24.50 13.23
N PHE A 45 27.13 -23.76 12.27
CA PHE A 45 27.47 -22.39 11.87
C PHE A 45 28.86 -22.20 11.23
N GLU A 46 29.64 -23.27 11.01
CA GLU A 46 30.93 -23.22 10.32
C GLU A 46 30.68 -23.41 8.81
N ILE A 47 31.13 -22.46 8.01
CA ILE A 47 31.09 -22.52 6.54
C ILE A 47 32.53 -22.51 6.02
N PRO A 48 32.95 -23.52 5.21
CA PRO A 48 34.30 -23.61 4.73
C PRO A 48 34.70 -22.40 3.85
N ASN A 49 35.95 -21.98 3.96
CA ASN A 49 36.47 -20.81 3.24
C ASN A 49 36.34 -20.94 1.71
N SER A 50 36.36 -22.14 1.16
CA SER A 50 36.17 -22.38 -0.27
C SER A 50 34.77 -21.92 -0.72
N ILE A 51 33.73 -22.27 0.03
CA ILE A 51 32.34 -21.86 -0.23
C ILE A 51 32.18 -20.35 0.00
N LEU A 52 32.68 -19.83 1.14
CA LEU A 52 32.60 -18.39 1.46
C LEU A 52 33.25 -17.51 0.41
N LYS A 53 34.40 -17.93 -0.14
CA LYS A 53 35.07 -17.18 -1.22
C LYS A 53 34.20 -17.05 -2.47
N VAL A 54 33.51 -18.12 -2.87
CA VAL A 54 32.61 -18.12 -4.03
C VAL A 54 31.43 -17.17 -3.80
N TRP A 55 30.75 -17.27 -2.66
CA TRP A 55 29.64 -16.40 -2.30
C TRP A 55 30.07 -14.92 -2.23
N ARG A 56 31.21 -14.63 -1.57
CA ARG A 56 31.75 -13.26 -1.50
C ARG A 56 32.13 -12.71 -2.86
N LYS A 57 32.72 -13.53 -3.76
CA LYS A 57 33.01 -13.13 -5.13
C LYS A 57 31.73 -12.79 -5.89
N ALA A 58 30.67 -13.59 -5.76
CA ALA A 58 29.36 -13.29 -6.35
C ALA A 58 28.79 -11.96 -5.82
N GLY A 59 28.85 -11.73 -4.50
CA GLY A 59 28.37 -10.51 -3.88
C GLY A 59 29.09 -9.24 -4.31
N VAL A 60 30.40 -9.33 -4.59
CA VAL A 60 31.21 -8.14 -4.96
C VAL A 60 31.34 -7.92 -6.47
N ARG A 61 30.86 -8.84 -7.32
CA ARG A 61 31.03 -8.75 -8.80
C ARG A 61 30.52 -7.44 -9.40
N SER A 62 29.49 -6.85 -8.82
CA SER A 62 28.89 -5.59 -9.29
C SER A 62 29.43 -4.34 -8.58
N LYS A 63 30.41 -4.49 -7.67
CA LYS A 63 30.94 -3.38 -6.84
C LYS A 63 31.41 -2.18 -7.70
N LYS A 64 32.16 -2.44 -8.76
CA LYS A 64 32.64 -1.37 -9.68
C LYS A 64 31.47 -0.60 -10.30
N LYS A 65 30.46 -1.32 -10.83
CA LYS A 65 29.26 -0.70 -11.41
C LYS A 65 28.48 0.12 -10.39
N ARG A 66 28.32 -0.39 -9.18
CA ARG A 66 27.66 0.32 -8.09
C ARG A 66 28.39 1.62 -7.74
N LEU A 67 29.71 1.56 -7.50
CA LEU A 67 30.52 2.74 -7.18
C LEU A 67 30.49 3.80 -8.31
N SER A 68 30.56 3.37 -9.56
CA SER A 68 30.43 4.27 -10.71
C SER A 68 29.06 4.93 -10.76
N TRP A 69 27.99 4.17 -10.48
CA TRP A 69 26.63 4.71 -10.42
C TRP A 69 26.48 5.69 -9.23
N GLU A 70 26.99 5.35 -8.04
CA GLU A 70 26.95 6.22 -6.86
C GLU A 70 27.62 7.58 -7.13
N LEU A 71 28.78 7.56 -7.81
CA LEU A 71 29.48 8.78 -8.20
C LEU A 71 28.68 9.59 -9.19
N TYR A 72 28.15 8.95 -10.25
CA TYR A 72 27.28 9.60 -11.22
C TYR A 72 26.04 10.21 -10.54
N PHE A 73 25.37 9.44 -9.69
CA PHE A 73 24.19 9.87 -8.98
C PHE A 73 24.47 11.07 -8.06
N LYS A 74 25.58 11.04 -7.29
CA LYS A 74 25.98 12.14 -6.43
C LYS A 74 26.17 13.46 -7.18
N ASN A 75 26.65 13.40 -8.41
CA ASN A 75 26.92 14.55 -9.26
C ASN A 75 25.71 14.93 -10.16
N SER A 76 24.62 14.17 -10.12
CA SER A 76 23.41 14.44 -10.90
C SER A 76 22.55 15.51 -10.28
N ASN A 77 22.05 16.44 -11.08
CA ASN A 77 21.06 17.44 -10.65
C ASN A 77 19.74 16.81 -10.19
N LEU A 78 19.44 15.57 -10.62
CA LEU A 78 18.23 14.82 -10.26
C LEU A 78 18.35 14.09 -8.91
N SER A 79 19.52 14.06 -8.29
CA SER A 79 19.76 13.28 -7.07
C SER A 79 18.87 13.68 -5.89
N LYS A 80 18.58 14.98 -5.74
CA LYS A 80 17.71 15.50 -4.68
C LYS A 80 16.25 15.06 -4.87
N ASP A 81 15.73 15.23 -6.08
CA ASP A 81 14.33 14.87 -6.39
C ASP A 81 14.13 13.36 -6.31
N PHE A 82 15.07 12.58 -6.83
CA PHE A 82 15.04 11.12 -6.71
C PHE A 82 15.04 10.65 -5.24
N ASN A 83 15.92 11.21 -4.41
CA ASN A 83 15.94 10.88 -2.98
C ASN A 83 14.65 11.29 -2.28
N LYS A 84 14.07 12.45 -2.62
CA LYS A 84 12.79 12.90 -2.09
C LYS A 84 11.68 11.90 -2.46
N SER A 85 11.60 11.48 -3.71
CA SER A 85 10.63 10.48 -4.17
C SER A 85 10.80 9.16 -3.42
N LEU A 86 12.04 8.69 -3.21
CA LEU A 86 12.32 7.45 -2.47
C LEU A 86 11.89 7.52 -1.00
N THR A 87 11.95 8.69 -0.36
CA THR A 87 11.52 8.85 1.04
C THR A 87 10.02 8.87 1.19
N GLY A 88 9.30 9.36 0.19
CA GLY A 88 7.83 9.48 0.20
C GLY A 88 7.30 10.32 1.36
N THR A 89 8.10 11.29 1.86
CA THR A 89 7.74 12.15 2.99
C THR A 89 7.31 13.52 2.52
N PHE A 90 6.25 14.04 3.13
CA PHE A 90 5.69 15.34 2.81
C PHE A 90 5.62 16.21 4.06
N SER A 91 6.04 17.48 3.94
CA SER A 91 5.97 18.43 5.04
C SER A 91 4.54 18.93 5.26
N ASN A 92 4.25 19.38 6.48
CA ASN A 92 2.96 20.04 6.77
C ASN A 92 2.74 21.27 5.89
N THR A 93 3.79 22.05 5.63
CA THR A 93 3.73 23.20 4.72
C THR A 93 3.30 22.83 3.30
N PHE A 94 3.76 21.67 2.80
CA PHE A 94 3.34 21.15 1.52
C PHE A 94 1.86 20.77 1.53
N LEU A 95 1.38 20.07 2.56
CA LEU A 95 -0.02 19.69 2.70
C LEU A 95 -0.94 20.91 2.86
N GLU A 96 -0.48 21.94 3.57
CA GLU A 96 -1.20 23.22 3.65
C GLU A 96 -1.31 23.93 2.29
N LYS A 97 -0.26 23.86 1.44
CA LYS A 97 -0.33 24.35 0.08
C LYS A 97 -1.41 23.62 -0.72
N LEU A 98 -1.47 22.27 -0.64
CA LEU A 98 -2.50 21.48 -1.30
C LEU A 98 -3.90 21.83 -0.78
N TYR A 99 -4.03 22.02 0.53
CA TYR A 99 -5.30 22.43 1.15
C TYR A 99 -5.81 23.79 0.63
N ARG A 100 -4.91 24.78 0.47
CA ARG A 100 -5.28 26.08 -0.12
C ARG A 100 -5.77 25.90 -1.56
N GLN A 101 -5.04 25.14 -2.38
CA GLN A 101 -5.46 24.84 -3.76
C GLN A 101 -6.82 24.13 -3.83
N PHE A 102 -7.08 23.25 -2.88
CA PHE A 102 -8.37 22.56 -2.76
C PHE A 102 -9.48 23.55 -2.40
N LYS A 103 -9.26 24.40 -1.43
CA LYS A 103 -10.22 25.42 -0.97
C LYS A 103 -10.53 26.47 -2.03
N ASP A 104 -9.49 26.92 -2.76
CA ASP A 104 -9.60 27.96 -3.81
C ASP A 104 -10.43 27.48 -5.01
N LYS A 105 -10.62 26.18 -5.18
CA LYS A 105 -11.55 25.62 -6.20
C LYS A 105 -13.02 25.95 -5.93
N ASN A 106 -13.32 26.52 -4.76
CA ASN A 106 -14.63 27.04 -4.36
C ASN A 106 -15.79 26.14 -4.82
N PHE A 107 -15.77 24.90 -4.34
CA PHE A 107 -16.80 23.94 -4.68
C PHE A 107 -18.16 24.42 -4.16
N ASP A 108 -19.02 24.95 -5.05
CA ASP A 108 -20.41 25.24 -4.75
C ASP A 108 -21.19 23.91 -4.67
N ILE A 109 -20.97 23.19 -3.57
CA ILE A 109 -21.49 21.85 -3.37
C ILE A 109 -22.29 21.82 -2.08
N GLN A 110 -23.61 21.76 -2.20
CA GLN A 110 -24.50 21.52 -1.06
C GLN A 110 -24.55 20.05 -0.64
N LYS A 111 -24.36 19.13 -1.60
CA LYS A 111 -24.49 17.70 -1.39
C LYS A 111 -23.60 16.93 -2.39
N ILE A 112 -22.74 16.03 -1.87
CA ILE A 112 -21.85 15.22 -2.69
C ILE A 112 -21.48 13.91 -1.95
N SER A 113 -21.34 12.80 -2.68
CA SER A 113 -20.80 11.56 -2.08
C SER A 113 -19.31 11.69 -1.78
N THR A 114 -18.86 11.06 -0.70
CA THR A 114 -17.45 11.16 -0.33
C THR A 114 -16.52 10.43 -1.32
N ARG A 115 -17.01 9.45 -2.10
CA ARG A 115 -16.26 8.90 -3.23
C ARG A 115 -15.96 9.93 -4.33
N LYS A 116 -16.94 10.79 -4.67
CA LYS A 116 -16.74 11.90 -5.62
C LYS A 116 -15.87 13.02 -5.01
N SER A 117 -15.97 13.23 -3.70
CA SER A 117 -15.06 14.11 -2.96
C SER A 117 -13.63 13.62 -3.06
N SER A 118 -13.42 12.31 -2.90
CA SER A 118 -12.12 11.67 -3.05
C SER A 118 -11.54 11.85 -4.46
N GLU A 119 -12.33 11.73 -5.52
CA GLU A 119 -11.90 12.01 -6.89
C GLU A 119 -11.36 13.45 -7.04
N LYS A 120 -12.06 14.43 -6.47
CA LYS A 120 -11.62 15.84 -6.48
C LYS A 120 -10.31 16.05 -5.72
N VAL A 121 -10.12 15.35 -4.62
CA VAL A 121 -8.85 15.38 -3.86
C VAL A 121 -7.72 14.72 -4.66
N ILE A 122 -7.97 13.56 -5.26
CA ILE A 122 -7.00 12.86 -6.11
C ILE A 122 -6.56 13.76 -7.28
N GLU A 123 -7.49 14.48 -7.91
CA GLU A 123 -7.18 15.40 -9.01
C GLU A 123 -6.14 16.44 -8.60
N ILE A 124 -6.29 17.03 -7.41
CA ILE A 124 -5.32 18.01 -6.89
C ILE A 124 -4.00 17.34 -6.49
N PHE A 125 -4.07 16.22 -5.78
CA PHE A 125 -2.86 15.55 -5.30
C PHE A 125 -2.00 15.05 -6.47
N LYS A 126 -2.62 14.58 -7.54
CA LYS A 126 -1.92 14.10 -8.72
C LYS A 126 -1.07 15.17 -9.40
N ASP A 127 -1.53 16.41 -9.41
CA ASP A 127 -0.79 17.55 -9.99
C ASP A 127 0.51 17.88 -9.22
N TYR A 128 0.59 17.51 -7.94
CA TYR A 128 1.70 17.85 -7.05
C TYR A 128 2.50 16.66 -6.52
N ILE A 129 1.97 15.44 -6.68
CA ILE A 129 2.59 14.20 -6.20
C ILE A 129 2.70 13.21 -7.37
N PRO A 130 3.74 13.34 -8.21
CA PRO A 130 3.93 12.46 -9.36
C PRO A 130 4.11 10.98 -8.98
N GLU A 131 4.54 10.70 -7.75
CA GLU A 131 4.69 9.35 -7.20
C GLU A 131 3.37 8.64 -6.94
N LEU A 132 2.24 9.36 -6.97
CA LEU A 132 0.91 8.81 -6.70
C LEU A 132 0.43 7.95 -7.88
N ILE A 133 0.36 6.63 -7.69
CA ILE A 133 -0.10 5.66 -8.69
C ILE A 133 -1.44 5.07 -8.24
N GLY A 134 -2.45 5.27 -9.06
CA GLY A 134 -3.81 4.84 -8.78
C GLY A 134 -4.18 3.49 -9.38
N GLY A 135 -5.31 2.94 -8.94
CA GLY A 135 -5.88 1.76 -9.56
C GLY A 135 -7.24 1.37 -8.98
N SER A 136 -7.85 0.34 -9.59
CA SER A 136 -9.08 -0.26 -9.09
C SER A 136 -9.19 -1.73 -9.51
N ALA A 137 -9.88 -2.51 -8.67
CA ALA A 137 -10.25 -3.89 -8.96
C ALA A 137 -11.54 -3.93 -9.80
N ASP A 138 -11.44 -3.50 -11.06
CA ASP A 138 -12.50 -3.47 -12.07
C ASP A 138 -13.72 -2.58 -11.75
N LEU A 139 -13.58 -1.65 -10.81
CA LEU A 139 -14.65 -0.78 -10.32
C LEU A 139 -14.34 0.72 -10.50
N THR A 140 -13.47 1.07 -11.46
CA THR A 140 -12.97 2.45 -11.66
C THR A 140 -14.08 3.50 -11.67
N PRO A 141 -15.17 3.39 -12.47
CA PRO A 141 -16.23 4.40 -12.49
C PRO A 141 -17.02 4.46 -11.18
N SER A 142 -17.18 3.32 -10.50
CA SER A 142 -17.93 3.25 -9.25
C SER A 142 -17.10 3.77 -8.06
N ASN A 143 -15.79 3.53 -8.04
CA ASN A 143 -14.89 3.98 -6.98
C ASN A 143 -14.45 5.44 -7.14
N ASN A 144 -14.55 6.04 -8.34
CA ASN A 144 -14.05 7.38 -8.66
C ASN A 144 -12.55 7.52 -8.32
N THR A 145 -11.75 6.50 -8.70
CA THR A 145 -10.29 6.44 -8.40
C THR A 145 -9.41 6.92 -9.53
N LYS A 146 -9.98 7.26 -10.69
CA LYS A 146 -9.24 7.74 -11.86
C LYS A 146 -9.69 9.14 -12.26
N VAL A 147 -8.75 10.08 -12.32
CA VAL A 147 -9.02 11.45 -12.82
C VAL A 147 -8.61 11.59 -14.27
N LYS A 148 -9.13 12.64 -14.95
CA LYS A 148 -8.96 12.84 -16.39
C LYS A 148 -7.51 12.94 -16.85
N SER A 149 -6.63 13.47 -16.01
CA SER A 149 -5.20 13.62 -16.30
C SER A 149 -4.42 12.31 -16.26
N MET A 150 -5.00 11.23 -15.72
CA MET A 150 -4.34 9.94 -15.57
C MET A 150 -4.40 9.09 -16.83
N SER A 151 -3.26 8.47 -17.16
CA SER A 151 -3.11 7.51 -18.24
C SER A 151 -2.91 6.08 -17.71
N ASN A 152 -3.32 5.09 -18.49
CA ASN A 152 -3.22 3.70 -18.08
C ASN A 152 -1.79 3.16 -18.23
N ILE A 153 -1.34 2.43 -17.22
CA ILE A 153 -0.16 1.57 -17.31
C ILE A 153 -0.54 0.31 -18.08
N SER A 154 0.27 -0.06 -19.07
CA SER A 154 0.07 -1.27 -19.86
C SER A 154 1.40 -1.88 -20.26
N SER A 155 1.39 -3.10 -20.82
CA SER A 155 2.60 -3.74 -21.37
C SER A 155 3.27 -2.96 -22.51
N LYS A 156 2.55 -2.03 -23.13
CA LYS A 156 3.04 -1.15 -24.21
C LYS A 156 3.38 0.26 -23.73
N ASN A 157 2.92 0.67 -22.53
CA ASN A 157 3.14 1.99 -21.97
C ASN A 157 3.30 1.90 -20.44
N TYR A 158 4.53 2.04 -19.98
CA TYR A 158 4.89 2.03 -18.56
C TYR A 158 4.96 3.44 -17.94
N SER A 159 4.76 4.49 -18.73
CA SER A 159 4.76 5.89 -18.23
C SER A 159 3.41 6.35 -17.67
N GLY A 160 2.41 5.49 -17.65
CA GLY A 160 1.13 5.78 -17.05
C GLY A 160 1.18 5.85 -15.53
N ASP A 161 0.05 6.22 -14.93
CA ASP A 161 -0.11 6.44 -13.50
C ASP A 161 -1.40 5.80 -12.93
N TYR A 162 -2.05 4.94 -13.73
CA TYR A 162 -3.24 4.20 -13.34
C TYR A 162 -3.20 2.74 -13.79
N ILE A 163 -3.55 1.82 -12.86
CA ILE A 163 -3.54 0.37 -13.08
C ILE A 163 -4.97 -0.17 -13.00
N HIS A 164 -5.42 -0.83 -14.07
CA HIS A 164 -6.61 -1.67 -14.04
C HIS A 164 -6.23 -3.07 -13.55
N TYR A 165 -6.52 -3.38 -12.29
CA TYR A 165 -6.16 -4.66 -11.69
C TYR A 165 -7.06 -5.81 -12.11
N GLY A 166 -8.24 -5.52 -12.70
CA GLY A 166 -9.29 -6.49 -12.95
C GLY A 166 -9.98 -6.95 -11.66
N ILE A 167 -10.85 -7.94 -11.73
CA ILE A 167 -11.56 -8.50 -10.57
C ILE A 167 -10.57 -9.33 -9.73
N ARG A 168 -9.67 -8.64 -8.99
CA ARG A 168 -8.54 -9.24 -8.24
C ARG A 168 -8.17 -8.39 -7.03
N GLU A 169 -9.03 -8.29 -6.06
CA GLU A 169 -8.84 -7.45 -4.86
C GLU A 169 -7.59 -7.84 -4.08
N HIS A 170 -7.37 -9.15 -3.87
CA HIS A 170 -6.16 -9.64 -3.22
C HIS A 170 -4.90 -9.35 -4.03
N GLY A 171 -4.96 -9.57 -5.35
CA GLY A 171 -3.87 -9.25 -6.27
C GLY A 171 -3.56 -7.76 -6.28
N MET A 172 -4.57 -6.89 -6.35
CA MET A 172 -4.42 -5.44 -6.23
C MET A 172 -3.68 -5.05 -4.95
N ALA A 173 -4.19 -5.50 -3.80
CA ALA A 173 -3.61 -5.16 -2.51
C ALA A 173 -2.17 -5.68 -2.36
N SER A 174 -1.88 -6.89 -2.86
CA SER A 174 -0.53 -7.47 -2.84
C SER A 174 0.43 -6.74 -3.76
N ILE A 175 -0.02 -6.33 -4.95
CA ILE A 175 0.79 -5.52 -5.88
C ILE A 175 1.08 -4.15 -5.26
N MET A 176 0.09 -3.49 -4.65
CA MET A 176 0.30 -2.23 -3.94
C MET A 176 1.33 -2.37 -2.81
N ASN A 177 1.31 -3.46 -2.05
CA ASN A 177 2.34 -3.74 -1.05
C ASN A 177 3.74 -3.80 -1.69
N GLY A 178 3.86 -4.50 -2.83
CA GLY A 178 5.11 -4.58 -3.59
C GLY A 178 5.59 -3.22 -4.11
N LEU A 179 4.69 -2.40 -4.65
CA LEU A 179 4.99 -1.05 -5.12
C LEU A 179 5.50 -0.16 -3.98
N SER A 180 4.84 -0.20 -2.82
CA SER A 180 5.27 0.56 -1.64
C SER A 180 6.63 0.10 -1.11
N LEU A 181 6.89 -1.22 -1.06
CA LEU A 181 8.18 -1.77 -0.65
C LEU A 181 9.33 -1.39 -1.60
N HIS A 182 9.05 -1.26 -2.90
CA HIS A 182 10.02 -0.78 -3.89
C HIS A 182 10.48 0.64 -3.60
N LYS A 183 9.62 1.45 -2.97
CA LYS A 183 9.79 2.90 -2.74
C LYS A 183 9.73 3.74 -4.02
N GLY A 184 9.59 5.05 -3.87
CA GLY A 184 9.45 5.99 -4.99
C GLY A 184 8.04 5.98 -5.61
N ILE A 185 7.12 5.20 -5.08
CA ILE A 185 5.72 5.09 -5.50
C ILE A 185 4.83 5.11 -4.27
N ILE A 186 3.74 5.85 -4.35
CA ILE A 186 2.68 5.88 -3.36
C ILE A 186 1.44 5.26 -4.01
N PRO A 187 1.19 3.96 -3.79
CA PRO A 187 0.08 3.26 -4.42
C PRO A 187 -1.23 3.55 -3.70
N TYR A 188 -2.28 3.79 -4.48
CA TYR A 188 -3.65 3.68 -3.98
C TYR A 188 -4.50 2.80 -4.89
N GLY A 189 -5.47 2.11 -4.30
CA GLY A 189 -6.34 1.21 -5.05
C GLY A 189 -7.74 1.14 -4.47
N GLY A 190 -8.72 1.04 -5.36
CA GLY A 190 -10.13 1.08 -5.03
C GLY A 190 -10.87 -0.23 -5.28
N THR A 191 -11.78 -0.51 -4.36
CA THR A 191 -12.86 -1.50 -4.49
C THR A 191 -14.02 -1.11 -3.57
N PHE A 192 -15.09 -1.90 -3.49
CA PHE A 192 -16.13 -1.70 -2.49
C PHE A 192 -15.65 -2.14 -1.10
N LEU A 193 -16.18 -1.52 -0.05
CA LEU A 193 -15.77 -1.84 1.32
C LEU A 193 -16.03 -3.30 1.67
N VAL A 194 -17.17 -3.86 1.23
CA VAL A 194 -17.49 -5.28 1.44
C VAL A 194 -16.44 -6.21 0.84
N PHE A 195 -15.83 -5.84 -0.29
CA PHE A 195 -14.80 -6.65 -0.94
C PHE A 195 -13.42 -6.55 -0.26
N SER A 196 -13.30 -5.75 0.81
CA SER A 196 -12.14 -5.85 1.69
C SER A 196 -11.95 -7.26 2.25
N ASP A 197 -13.01 -8.07 2.33
CA ASP A 197 -12.93 -9.46 2.74
C ASP A 197 -12.05 -10.31 1.81
N TYR A 198 -12.03 -9.99 0.52
CA TYR A 198 -11.16 -10.68 -0.44
C TYR A 198 -9.69 -10.27 -0.33
N CYS A 199 -9.37 -9.09 0.20
CA CYS A 199 -7.99 -8.60 0.29
C CYS A 199 -7.49 -8.36 1.72
N ARG A 200 -8.27 -8.72 2.73
CA ARG A 200 -7.93 -8.54 4.14
C ARG A 200 -6.54 -9.08 4.53
N PRO A 201 -6.10 -10.27 4.09
CA PRO A 201 -4.75 -10.75 4.42
C PRO A 201 -3.66 -9.81 3.91
N SER A 202 -3.79 -9.25 2.71
CA SER A 202 -2.82 -8.29 2.15
C SER A 202 -2.85 -6.95 2.86
N ILE A 203 -4.04 -6.46 3.27
CA ILE A 203 -4.19 -5.26 4.11
C ILE A 203 -3.49 -5.46 5.46
N ARG A 204 -3.70 -6.64 6.09
CA ARG A 204 -3.02 -6.96 7.34
C ARG A 204 -1.51 -7.01 7.19
N LEU A 205 -1.00 -7.55 6.08
CA LEU A 205 0.43 -7.58 5.79
C LEU A 205 1.01 -6.17 5.61
N SER A 206 0.33 -5.25 4.93
CA SER A 206 0.80 -3.86 4.83
C SER A 206 0.92 -3.20 6.20
N ALA A 207 -0.04 -3.47 7.11
CA ALA A 207 -0.01 -2.96 8.48
C ALA A 207 1.13 -3.58 9.31
N MET A 208 1.39 -4.89 9.17
CA MET A 208 2.51 -5.57 9.83
C MET A 208 3.87 -5.07 9.34
N MET A 209 3.99 -4.75 8.05
CA MET A 209 5.22 -4.24 7.44
C MET A 209 5.42 -2.73 7.67
N GLY A 210 4.40 -2.00 8.16
CA GLY A 210 4.45 -0.55 8.34
C GLY A 210 4.73 0.19 7.04
N ILE A 211 4.01 -0.15 5.96
CA ILE A 211 4.22 0.42 4.63
C ILE A 211 3.05 1.30 4.18
N LYS A 212 3.37 2.36 3.45
CA LYS A 212 2.40 3.33 2.93
C LYS A 212 1.63 2.76 1.75
N VAL A 213 0.39 2.35 2.00
CA VAL A 213 -0.58 1.90 0.99
C VAL A 213 -1.92 2.55 1.29
N ILE A 214 -2.61 3.09 0.28
CA ILE A 214 -3.89 3.76 0.46
C ILE A 214 -5.01 2.91 -0.17
N TYR A 215 -5.90 2.42 0.66
CA TYR A 215 -7.07 1.65 0.26
C TYR A 215 -8.28 2.57 0.16
N VAL A 216 -8.83 2.74 -1.04
CA VAL A 216 -10.03 3.55 -1.31
C VAL A 216 -11.23 2.62 -1.36
N MET A 217 -11.97 2.51 -0.23
CA MET A 217 -13.04 1.55 -0.07
C MET A 217 -14.40 2.26 -0.13
N THR A 218 -15.07 2.18 -1.28
CA THR A 218 -16.36 2.88 -1.49
C THR A 218 -17.55 2.00 -1.12
N HIS A 219 -18.76 2.57 -1.17
CA HIS A 219 -20.00 1.86 -0.80
C HIS A 219 -19.93 1.39 0.68
N ASP A 220 -19.71 2.37 1.56
CA ASP A 220 -19.25 2.19 2.95
C ASP A 220 -20.31 1.69 3.94
N SER A 221 -21.57 1.58 3.51
CA SER A 221 -22.69 1.24 4.41
C SER A 221 -23.87 0.60 3.68
N ILE A 222 -24.84 0.15 4.47
CA ILE A 222 -26.13 -0.32 3.96
C ILE A 222 -26.90 0.75 3.15
N GLY A 223 -26.54 2.04 3.29
CA GLY A 223 -27.10 3.15 2.53
C GLY A 223 -26.67 3.24 1.06
N LEU A 224 -25.91 2.25 0.55
CA LEU A 224 -25.48 2.21 -0.85
C LEU A 224 -26.64 2.00 -1.86
N GLY A 225 -27.77 1.44 -1.41
CA GLY A 225 -28.99 1.31 -2.22
C GLY A 225 -29.26 -0.09 -2.73
N GLU A 226 -29.60 -0.22 -4.04
CA GLU A 226 -30.19 -1.40 -4.68
C GLU A 226 -29.24 -2.60 -4.88
N ASP A 227 -27.95 -2.48 -4.65
CA ASP A 227 -26.98 -3.57 -4.86
C ASP A 227 -27.20 -4.78 -3.92
N GLY A 228 -27.95 -4.57 -2.83
CA GLY A 228 -28.40 -5.64 -1.93
C GLY A 228 -27.38 -6.15 -0.94
N PRO A 229 -27.74 -7.19 -0.14
CA PRO A 229 -26.96 -7.60 1.04
C PRO A 229 -25.57 -8.12 0.72
N THR A 230 -25.32 -8.63 -0.48
CA THR A 230 -23.97 -9.08 -0.90
C THR A 230 -22.97 -7.94 -1.07
N HIS A 231 -23.44 -6.70 -1.14
CA HIS A 231 -22.66 -5.49 -1.34
C HIS A 231 -22.70 -4.54 -0.13
N GLN A 232 -23.56 -4.80 0.83
CA GLN A 232 -23.82 -3.96 2.00
C GLN A 232 -22.90 -4.35 3.16
N PRO A 233 -21.84 -3.54 3.48
CA PRO A 233 -20.97 -3.84 4.60
C PRO A 233 -21.67 -3.55 5.93
N VAL A 234 -21.45 -4.41 6.93
CA VAL A 234 -21.97 -4.26 8.30
C VAL A 234 -20.80 -4.24 9.30
N GLU A 235 -20.07 -5.37 9.44
CA GLU A 235 -19.01 -5.55 10.42
C GLU A 235 -17.62 -5.07 9.93
N HIS A 236 -17.50 -4.72 8.66
CA HIS A 236 -16.21 -4.46 7.99
C HIS A 236 -15.39 -3.35 8.67
N LEU A 237 -16.01 -2.22 9.00
CA LEU A 237 -15.29 -1.11 9.67
C LEU A 237 -14.76 -1.53 11.05
N ALA A 238 -15.57 -2.21 11.85
CA ALA A 238 -15.14 -2.66 13.17
C ALA A 238 -13.98 -3.65 13.08
N SER A 239 -14.09 -4.62 12.17
CA SER A 239 -13.06 -5.64 11.96
C SER A 239 -11.77 -5.09 11.35
N LEU A 240 -11.83 -4.07 10.49
CA LEU A 240 -10.67 -3.39 9.94
C LEU A 240 -9.97 -2.51 10.99
N ARG A 241 -10.74 -1.82 11.84
CA ARG A 241 -10.21 -1.04 12.97
C ARG A 241 -9.50 -1.91 14.01
N ALA A 242 -9.80 -3.20 14.08
CA ALA A 242 -9.10 -4.14 14.95
C ALA A 242 -7.68 -4.52 14.45
N ILE A 243 -7.32 -4.18 13.22
CA ILE A 243 -5.98 -4.45 12.67
C ILE A 243 -4.99 -3.40 13.21
N PRO A 244 -3.98 -3.80 14.02
CA PRO A 244 -2.97 -2.86 14.51
C PRO A 244 -2.22 -2.17 13.36
N ASN A 245 -1.89 -0.89 13.53
CA ASN A 245 -1.18 -0.05 12.57
C ASN A 245 -1.93 0.22 11.24
N LEU A 246 -3.20 -0.13 11.12
CA LEU A 246 -4.06 0.28 10.02
C LEU A 246 -4.82 1.55 10.40
N ASN A 247 -4.63 2.65 9.68
CA ASN A 247 -5.46 3.84 9.84
C ASN A 247 -6.78 3.63 9.09
N VAL A 248 -7.91 3.84 9.74
CA VAL A 248 -9.25 3.66 9.12
C VAL A 248 -10.04 4.95 9.25
N TYR A 249 -10.23 5.64 8.12
CA TYR A 249 -10.97 6.90 8.01
C TYR A 249 -12.35 6.66 7.43
N ARG A 250 -13.34 7.40 7.91
CA ARG A 250 -14.70 7.45 7.35
C ARG A 250 -15.18 8.89 7.33
N PRO A 251 -14.73 9.69 6.36
CA PRO A 251 -15.08 11.10 6.27
C PRO A 251 -16.57 11.30 5.99
N CYS A 252 -17.17 12.33 6.61
CA CYS A 252 -18.58 12.65 6.44
C CYS A 252 -18.84 13.62 5.28
N ASP A 253 -17.85 14.37 4.82
CA ASP A 253 -17.97 15.35 3.74
C ASP A 253 -16.65 15.54 2.97
N ILE A 254 -16.66 16.50 2.04
CA ILE A 254 -15.53 16.79 1.17
C ILE A 254 -14.31 17.34 1.94
N ASN A 255 -14.53 18.11 3.01
CA ASN A 255 -13.45 18.67 3.81
C ASN A 255 -12.75 17.55 4.62
N GLU A 256 -13.51 16.71 5.31
CA GLU A 256 -12.95 15.55 6.01
C GLU A 256 -12.30 14.55 5.04
N THR A 257 -12.83 14.41 3.82
CA THR A 257 -12.22 13.58 2.78
C THR A 257 -10.82 14.11 2.41
N PHE A 258 -10.65 15.43 2.30
CA PHE A 258 -9.33 16.02 2.08
C PHE A 258 -8.37 15.70 3.25
N HIS A 259 -8.84 15.87 4.50
CA HIS A 259 -8.03 15.57 5.68
C HIS A 259 -7.62 14.09 5.74
N ALA A 260 -8.54 13.16 5.44
CA ALA A 260 -8.23 11.72 5.39
C ALA A 260 -7.14 11.40 4.36
N TRP A 261 -7.20 11.99 3.17
CA TRP A 261 -6.18 11.85 2.15
C TRP A 261 -4.85 12.49 2.55
N ALA A 262 -4.87 13.69 3.13
CA ALA A 262 -3.67 14.38 3.59
C ALA A 262 -2.94 13.57 4.67
N ASP A 263 -3.68 12.99 5.61
CA ASP A 263 -3.10 12.13 6.63
C ASP A 263 -2.60 10.80 6.06
N ALA A 264 -3.32 10.18 5.12
CA ALA A 264 -2.88 8.98 4.43
C ALA A 264 -1.55 9.19 3.66
N ILE A 265 -1.37 10.35 3.02
CA ILE A 265 -0.12 10.73 2.35
C ILE A 265 1.01 10.99 3.36
N ARG A 266 0.69 11.60 4.51
CA ARG A 266 1.66 11.89 5.58
C ARG A 266 2.10 10.62 6.30
N SER A 267 1.17 9.72 6.58
CA SER A 267 1.41 8.49 7.34
C SER A 267 2.39 7.56 6.64
N ASN A 268 3.21 6.87 7.42
CA ASN A 268 4.02 5.76 6.93
C ASN A 268 3.27 4.41 7.02
N ASN A 269 2.19 4.36 7.80
CA ASN A 269 1.33 3.19 7.92
C ASN A 269 0.28 3.15 6.82
N PRO A 270 -0.27 1.97 6.49
CA PRO A 270 -1.35 1.88 5.52
C PRO A 270 -2.60 2.59 6.02
N SER A 271 -3.33 3.16 5.09
CA SER A 271 -4.55 3.91 5.35
C SER A 271 -5.70 3.37 4.52
N LEU A 272 -6.86 3.18 5.15
CA LEU A 272 -8.09 2.79 4.48
C LEU A 272 -9.09 3.93 4.64
N ILE A 273 -9.63 4.40 3.51
CA ILE A 273 -10.60 5.50 3.46
C ILE A 273 -11.94 4.90 3.00
N ALA A 274 -12.88 4.79 3.93
CA ALA A 274 -14.24 4.30 3.67
C ALA A 274 -15.12 5.46 3.19
N LEU A 275 -15.72 5.30 2.00
CA LEU A 275 -16.37 6.38 1.28
C LEU A 275 -17.81 6.01 0.90
N SER A 276 -18.73 6.97 1.03
CA SER A 276 -20.15 6.79 0.70
C SER A 276 -20.39 6.70 -0.82
N ARG A 277 -21.37 5.88 -1.23
CA ARG A 277 -21.96 5.92 -2.57
C ARG A 277 -22.96 7.06 -2.68
N GLN A 278 -23.83 7.17 -1.69
CA GLN A 278 -24.87 8.19 -1.61
C GLN A 278 -24.30 9.57 -1.35
N ASP A 279 -25.00 10.59 -1.84
CA ASP A 279 -24.62 11.96 -1.59
C ASP A 279 -24.94 12.35 -0.14
N LEU A 280 -23.99 13.01 0.51
CA LEU A 280 -24.08 13.53 1.86
C LEU A 280 -24.10 15.05 1.86
N LYS A 281 -24.74 15.64 2.87
CA LYS A 281 -24.73 17.10 3.06
C LYS A 281 -23.34 17.54 3.48
N PHE A 282 -22.96 18.75 3.07
CA PHE A 282 -21.76 19.41 3.58
C PHE A 282 -22.03 19.90 5.00
N LEU A 283 -21.32 19.38 5.97
CA LEU A 283 -21.53 19.62 7.39
C LEU A 283 -20.47 20.51 8.01
N THR A 284 -19.23 20.41 7.55
CA THR A 284 -18.10 21.13 8.11
C THR A 284 -17.78 22.37 7.32
N LYS A 285 -17.58 23.52 7.98
CA LYS A 285 -17.03 24.71 7.32
C LYS A 285 -15.56 24.47 6.98
N PHE A 286 -15.12 24.93 5.81
CA PHE A 286 -13.70 24.91 5.48
C PHE A 286 -12.93 25.76 6.52
N PRO A 287 -12.07 25.16 7.37
CA PRO A 287 -11.20 25.94 8.24
C PRO A 287 -10.23 26.77 7.41
N GLN A 288 -9.75 27.88 7.97
CA GLN A 288 -8.80 28.76 7.26
C GLN A 288 -7.45 28.07 7.00
N LYS A 289 -7.06 27.14 7.87
CA LYS A 289 -5.84 26.33 7.76
C LYS A 289 -6.20 24.84 7.86
N LEU A 290 -5.32 24.00 7.32
CA LEU A 290 -5.40 22.55 7.53
C LEU A 290 -5.41 22.28 9.04
N ASN A 291 -6.49 21.65 9.53
CA ASN A 291 -6.64 21.42 10.96
C ASN A 291 -5.74 20.24 11.39
N GLN A 292 -4.60 20.57 11.96
CA GLN A 292 -3.62 19.62 12.48
C GLN A 292 -4.19 18.78 13.64
N GLU A 293 -5.10 19.36 14.43
CA GLU A 293 -5.75 18.63 15.54
C GLU A 293 -6.68 17.54 15.02
N LEU A 294 -7.46 17.82 13.97
CA LEU A 294 -8.29 16.80 13.28
C LEU A 294 -7.47 15.60 12.81
N LEU A 295 -6.27 15.85 12.27
CA LEU A 295 -5.37 14.79 11.84
C LEU A 295 -4.83 13.97 13.01
N ASN A 296 -4.71 14.57 14.20
CA ASN A 296 -4.14 13.90 15.38
C ASN A 296 -5.20 13.21 16.23
N ILE A 297 -6.40 13.79 16.36
CA ILE A 297 -7.49 13.29 17.22
C ILE A 297 -8.37 12.30 16.47
N GLY A 298 -8.45 12.43 15.14
CA GLY A 298 -9.22 11.52 14.29
C GLY A 298 -10.73 11.70 14.32
N ALA A 299 -11.24 12.70 15.06
CA ALA A 299 -12.66 13.03 15.14
C ALA A 299 -12.88 14.49 15.58
N GLN A 300 -14.03 15.06 15.22
CA GLN A 300 -14.45 16.37 15.72
C GLN A 300 -15.93 16.33 16.13
N ILE A 301 -16.31 17.16 17.13
CA ILE A 301 -17.70 17.40 17.51
C ILE A 301 -18.25 18.48 16.57
N ILE A 302 -19.30 18.13 15.81
CA ILE A 302 -19.96 19.04 14.87
C ILE A 302 -21.14 19.77 15.54
N TYR A 303 -21.81 19.10 16.48
CA TYR A 303 -22.89 19.62 17.31
C TYR A 303 -22.64 19.22 18.77
N GLY A 304 -22.70 20.18 19.66
CA GLY A 304 -22.65 20.01 21.11
C GLY A 304 -23.72 20.82 21.77
#